data_e1583eb791292197cc4000765a5e2e9e
#
_entry.id   e1583eb791292197cc4000765a5e2e9e
#
_cell.length_a   1.000
_cell.length_b   1.000
_cell.length_c   1.000
_cell.angle_alpha   90.00
_cell.angle_beta   90.00
_cell.angle_gamma   90.00
#
_symmetry.space_group_name_H-M   'P 1'
#
loop_
_entity.id
_entity.type
_entity.pdbx_description
1 polymer ?
#
loop_
_entity_poly.entity_id
_entity_poly.type
_entity_poly.pdbx_seq_one_letter_code
_entity_poly.pdbx_strand_id
1 'polypeptide(L)'
;MESILFLLLMAIGPTIILIAAYYFTFNISPIQTLPSFKTLRLRAVLSIEVAAILCVITIVFAEKWFPVYKQWLFNHSLHDMFTYRFMLPFGALICWIIFVILYEKHHWMRQHPQHSRLIFHHENHIKDIQGISLISVDGVKAGRGVCLSWINGYYIDADSHALLFEVYTSSKFRQPPIRNVLFTKKVTKRFFPGKTYHVSVKRNTIVIEEESYK
;
A
#
# COMPACT_ATOMS: atom_id res chain seq x y z
N MET A 1 -37.31 -7.62 5.82
CA MET A 1 -36.27 -7.54 6.88
C MET A 1 -34.96 -8.21 6.43
N GLU A 2 -35.04 -9.43 5.86
CA GLU A 2 -33.86 -10.15 5.34
C GLU A 2 -33.08 -9.39 4.25
N SER A 3 -33.79 -8.68 3.36
CA SER A 3 -33.15 -7.89 2.28
C SER A 3 -32.33 -6.71 2.78
N ILE A 4 -32.73 -6.08 3.88
CA ILE A 4 -32.01 -4.95 4.48
C ILE A 4 -30.77 -5.46 5.24
N LEU A 5 -30.91 -6.59 5.94
CA LEU A 5 -29.79 -7.23 6.63
C LEU A 5 -28.73 -7.73 5.61
N PHE A 6 -29.19 -8.27 4.48
CA PHE A 6 -28.31 -8.69 3.39
C PHE A 6 -27.58 -7.51 2.76
N LEU A 7 -28.27 -6.39 2.50
CA LEU A 7 -27.65 -5.15 1.99
C LEU A 7 -26.63 -4.56 2.98
N LEU A 8 -26.94 -4.56 4.28
CA LEU A 8 -26.02 -4.14 5.33
C LEU A 8 -24.77 -5.04 5.40
N LEU A 9 -24.95 -6.36 5.37
CA LEU A 9 -23.84 -7.31 5.36
C LEU A 9 -22.95 -7.15 4.11
N MET A 10 -23.57 -6.91 2.96
CA MET A 10 -22.85 -6.67 1.71
C MET A 10 -22.13 -5.32 1.66
N ALA A 11 -22.64 -4.29 2.33
CA ALA A 11 -21.96 -3.00 2.47
C ALA A 11 -20.81 -3.06 3.49
N ILE A 12 -20.98 -3.80 4.57
CA ILE A 12 -19.99 -3.96 5.65
C ILE A 12 -18.88 -4.94 5.21
N GLY A 13 -19.21 -5.97 4.42
CA GLY A 13 -18.25 -6.98 3.97
C GLY A 13 -17.02 -6.42 3.28
N PRO A 14 -17.15 -5.56 2.24
CA PRO A 14 -16.01 -4.91 1.60
C PRO A 14 -15.20 -4.02 2.54
N THR A 15 -15.86 -3.32 3.46
CA THR A 15 -15.18 -2.49 4.47
C THR A 15 -14.35 -3.36 5.43
N ILE A 16 -14.87 -4.51 5.86
CA ILE A 16 -14.13 -5.48 6.68
C ILE A 16 -12.94 -6.03 5.90
N ILE A 17 -13.12 -6.37 4.62
CA ILE A 17 -12.04 -6.87 3.75
C ILE A 17 -10.95 -5.81 3.58
N LEU A 18 -11.33 -4.55 3.37
CA LEU A 18 -10.40 -3.43 3.27
C LEU A 18 -9.63 -3.21 4.59
N ILE A 19 -10.32 -3.27 5.74
CA ILE A 19 -9.69 -3.17 7.06
C ILE A 19 -8.76 -4.36 7.30
N ALA A 20 -9.18 -5.58 6.95
CA ALA A 20 -8.36 -6.77 7.06
C ALA A 20 -7.13 -6.68 6.14
N ALA A 21 -7.30 -6.31 4.87
CA ALA A 21 -6.20 -6.13 3.92
C ALA A 21 -5.21 -5.06 4.42
N TYR A 22 -5.74 -3.97 4.98
CA TYR A 22 -4.93 -2.94 5.64
C TYR A 22 -4.14 -3.51 6.82
N TYR A 23 -4.80 -4.25 7.72
CA TYR A 23 -4.19 -4.86 8.89
C TYR A 23 -3.12 -5.88 8.49
N PHE A 24 -3.42 -6.75 7.52
CA PHE A 24 -2.48 -7.75 7.00
C PHE A 24 -1.27 -7.10 6.32
N THR A 25 -1.47 -6.09 5.49
CA THR A 25 -0.36 -5.39 4.82
C THR A 25 0.59 -4.73 5.83
N PHE A 26 0.08 -4.21 6.95
CA PHE A 26 0.91 -3.56 7.96
C PHE A 26 1.56 -4.50 8.96
N ASN A 27 0.87 -5.58 9.34
CA ASN A 27 1.37 -6.47 10.40
C ASN A 27 2.15 -7.68 9.88
N ILE A 28 1.94 -8.06 8.62
CA ILE A 28 2.60 -9.24 8.03
C ILE A 28 3.78 -8.85 7.16
N SER A 29 3.74 -7.68 6.50
CA SER A 29 4.87 -7.23 5.69
C SER A 29 5.92 -6.56 6.56
N PRO A 30 7.15 -7.10 6.65
CA PRO A 30 8.27 -6.40 7.27
C PRO A 30 8.68 -5.16 6.48
N ILE A 31 8.19 -4.99 5.26
CA ILE A 31 8.53 -3.89 4.35
C ILE A 31 7.56 -2.74 4.57
N GLN A 32 7.95 -1.76 5.38
CA GLN A 32 7.13 -0.57 5.69
C GLN A 32 7.04 0.46 4.53
N THR A 33 7.66 0.17 3.41
CA THR A 33 7.70 1.05 2.23
C THR A 33 6.58 0.80 1.25
N LEU A 34 5.74 -0.22 1.48
CA LEU A 34 4.57 -0.45 0.63
C LEU A 34 3.59 0.71 0.71
N PRO A 35 3.00 1.11 -0.43
CA PRO A 35 1.89 2.08 -0.42
C PRO A 35 0.80 1.60 0.52
N SER A 36 0.39 2.45 1.42
CA SER A 36 -0.61 2.10 2.42
C SER A 36 -1.77 3.08 2.37
N PHE A 37 -2.95 2.63 2.82
CA PHE A 37 -4.12 3.51 2.92
C PHE A 37 -3.87 4.75 3.80
N LYS A 38 -2.92 4.67 4.77
CA LYS A 38 -2.51 5.83 5.58
C LYS A 38 -1.85 6.94 4.76
N THR A 39 -1.21 6.59 3.64
CA THR A 39 -0.55 7.54 2.76
C THR A 39 -1.49 8.11 1.71
N LEU A 40 -2.69 7.54 1.53
CA LEU A 40 -3.70 8.04 0.62
C LEU A 40 -4.44 9.24 1.22
N ARG A 41 -4.90 10.15 0.37
CA ARG A 41 -5.79 11.23 0.79
C ARG A 41 -7.14 10.67 1.20
N LEU A 42 -7.82 11.35 2.12
CA LEU A 42 -9.17 10.99 2.54
C LEU A 42 -10.12 10.81 1.35
N ARG A 43 -10.06 11.69 0.34
CA ARG A 43 -10.86 11.58 -0.90
C ARG A 43 -10.60 10.29 -1.66
N ALA A 44 -9.34 9.83 -1.71
CA ALA A 44 -8.97 8.60 -2.37
C ALA A 44 -9.52 7.38 -1.61
N VAL A 45 -9.45 7.38 -0.29
CA VAL A 45 -10.03 6.33 0.56
C VAL A 45 -11.55 6.29 0.39
N LEU A 46 -12.23 7.43 0.45
CA LEU A 46 -13.68 7.52 0.23
C LEU A 46 -14.08 7.02 -1.16
N SER A 47 -13.28 7.27 -2.21
CA SER A 47 -13.57 6.76 -3.54
C SER A 47 -13.54 5.23 -3.61
N ILE A 48 -12.68 4.58 -2.83
CA ILE A 48 -12.62 3.11 -2.72
C ILE A 48 -13.88 2.58 -2.03
N GLU A 49 -14.32 3.22 -0.96
CA GLU A 49 -15.56 2.84 -0.27
C GLU A 49 -16.79 3.01 -1.17
N VAL A 50 -16.89 4.14 -1.88
CA VAL A 50 -17.97 4.37 -2.85
C VAL A 50 -17.93 3.33 -3.96
N ALA A 51 -16.76 2.99 -4.50
CA ALA A 51 -16.63 1.93 -5.50
C ALA A 51 -17.10 0.57 -4.96
N ALA A 52 -16.76 0.24 -3.72
CA ALA A 52 -17.22 -0.98 -3.07
C ALA A 52 -18.76 -1.03 -2.94
N ILE A 53 -19.37 0.06 -2.51
CA ILE A 53 -20.83 0.18 -2.40
C ILE A 53 -21.49 0.06 -3.79
N LEU A 54 -20.95 0.74 -4.82
CA LEU A 54 -21.46 0.67 -6.18
C LEU A 54 -21.34 -0.76 -6.75
N CYS A 55 -20.26 -1.49 -6.50
CA CYS A 55 -20.14 -2.90 -6.89
C CYS A 55 -21.24 -3.75 -6.27
N VAL A 56 -21.54 -3.58 -4.99
CA VAL A 56 -22.62 -4.29 -4.31
C VAL A 56 -23.99 -3.94 -4.90
N ILE A 57 -24.28 -2.66 -5.08
CA ILE A 57 -25.53 -2.19 -5.69
C ILE A 57 -25.68 -2.79 -7.08
N THR A 58 -24.64 -2.77 -7.91
CA THR A 58 -24.67 -3.32 -9.26
C THR A 58 -25.00 -4.80 -9.27
N ILE A 59 -24.45 -5.59 -8.36
CA ILE A 59 -24.77 -7.02 -8.23
C ILE A 59 -26.26 -7.21 -7.93
N VAL A 60 -26.78 -6.50 -6.92
CA VAL A 60 -28.17 -6.61 -6.49
C VAL A 60 -29.14 -6.17 -7.58
N PHE A 61 -28.83 -5.09 -8.29
CA PHE A 61 -29.64 -4.62 -9.42
C PHE A 61 -29.58 -5.57 -10.62
N ALA A 62 -28.38 -6.07 -10.97
CA ALA A 62 -28.22 -7.02 -12.06
C ALA A 62 -29.06 -8.29 -11.84
N GLU A 63 -29.09 -8.81 -10.63
CA GLU A 63 -29.92 -9.97 -10.30
C GLU A 63 -31.42 -9.70 -10.43
N LYS A 64 -31.86 -8.50 -10.12
CA LYS A 64 -33.29 -8.13 -10.12
C LYS A 64 -33.81 -7.76 -11.52
N TRP A 65 -33.01 -7.05 -12.32
CA TRP A 65 -33.47 -6.39 -13.56
C TRP A 65 -33.04 -7.10 -14.84
N PHE A 66 -32.06 -8.02 -14.75
CA PHE A 66 -31.59 -8.75 -15.92
C PHE A 66 -31.90 -10.25 -15.81
N PRO A 67 -33.12 -10.69 -16.23
CA PRO A 67 -33.50 -12.11 -16.21
C PRO A 67 -32.55 -12.99 -17.06
N VAL A 68 -31.99 -12.44 -18.14
CA VAL A 68 -30.98 -13.11 -18.97
C VAL A 68 -29.70 -13.40 -18.15
N TYR A 69 -29.25 -12.46 -17.33
CA TYR A 69 -28.08 -12.63 -16.43
C TYR A 69 -28.37 -13.69 -15.37
N LYS A 70 -29.59 -13.71 -14.84
CA LYS A 70 -30.02 -14.71 -13.87
C LYS A 70 -30.08 -16.10 -14.51
N GLN A 71 -30.61 -16.22 -15.75
CA GLN A 71 -30.71 -17.47 -16.50
C GLN A 71 -29.32 -17.99 -16.90
N TRP A 72 -28.40 -17.09 -17.29
CA TRP A 72 -27.01 -17.42 -17.56
C TRP A 72 -26.26 -17.90 -16.31
N LEU A 73 -26.47 -17.26 -15.15
CA LEU A 73 -25.93 -17.69 -13.87
C LEU A 73 -26.45 -19.05 -13.41
N PHE A 74 -27.74 -19.35 -13.63
CA PHE A 74 -28.36 -20.63 -13.23
C PHE A 74 -28.02 -21.81 -14.14
N ASN A 75 -27.66 -21.56 -15.38
CA ASN A 75 -27.25 -22.63 -16.32
C ASN A 75 -25.80 -23.10 -16.10
N HIS A 76 -25.06 -22.41 -15.26
CA HIS A 76 -23.68 -22.79 -14.92
C HIS A 76 -23.64 -23.53 -13.57
N SER A 77 -22.62 -24.34 -13.36
CA SER A 77 -22.45 -25.07 -12.09
C SER A 77 -22.39 -24.12 -10.89
N LEU A 78 -22.71 -24.63 -9.69
CA LEU A 78 -22.59 -23.85 -8.44
C LEU A 78 -21.21 -23.20 -8.27
N HIS A 79 -20.16 -23.84 -8.78
CA HIS A 79 -18.78 -23.33 -8.78
C HIS A 79 -18.64 -22.10 -9.67
N ASP A 80 -19.23 -22.13 -10.87
CA ASP A 80 -19.22 -21.00 -11.81
C ASP A 80 -20.02 -19.81 -11.28
N MET A 81 -21.18 -20.08 -10.63
CA MET A 81 -21.99 -19.06 -9.96
C MET A 81 -21.20 -18.30 -8.90
N PHE A 82 -20.46 -19.01 -8.04
CA PHE A 82 -19.63 -18.40 -7.01
C PHE A 82 -18.53 -17.54 -7.62
N THR A 83 -17.87 -18.06 -8.67
CA THR A 83 -16.77 -17.38 -9.36
C THR A 83 -17.25 -16.07 -9.98
N TYR A 84 -18.31 -16.06 -10.75
CA TYR A 84 -18.78 -14.84 -11.42
C TYR A 84 -19.45 -13.85 -10.49
N ARG A 85 -20.19 -14.32 -9.48
CA ARG A 85 -20.92 -13.45 -8.54
C ARG A 85 -19.99 -12.72 -7.58
N PHE A 86 -18.89 -13.35 -7.17
CA PHE A 86 -17.97 -12.78 -6.17
C PHE A 86 -16.63 -12.35 -6.77
N MET A 87 -16.07 -13.11 -7.69
CA MET A 87 -14.75 -12.80 -8.24
C MET A 87 -14.73 -11.57 -9.14
N LEU A 88 -15.78 -11.34 -9.93
CA LEU A 88 -15.83 -10.20 -10.85
C LEU A 88 -15.91 -8.86 -10.11
N PRO A 89 -16.85 -8.64 -9.15
CA PRO A 89 -16.87 -7.40 -8.38
C PRO A 89 -15.66 -7.26 -7.45
N PHE A 90 -15.14 -8.36 -6.90
CA PHE A 90 -13.92 -8.33 -6.11
C PHE A 90 -12.70 -7.94 -6.98
N GLY A 91 -12.61 -8.49 -8.19
CA GLY A 91 -11.60 -8.10 -9.17
C GLY A 91 -11.71 -6.63 -9.55
N ALA A 92 -12.91 -6.11 -9.78
CA ALA A 92 -13.16 -4.70 -10.07
C ALA A 92 -12.73 -3.80 -8.91
N LEU A 93 -12.99 -4.20 -7.67
CA LEU A 93 -12.55 -3.46 -6.47
C LEU A 93 -11.02 -3.44 -6.35
N ILE A 94 -10.36 -4.58 -6.60
CA ILE A 94 -8.88 -4.63 -6.60
C ILE A 94 -8.32 -3.71 -7.68
N CYS A 95 -8.86 -3.76 -8.90
CA CYS A 95 -8.45 -2.86 -9.99
C CYS A 95 -8.64 -1.39 -9.61
N TRP A 96 -9.75 -1.05 -8.93
CA TRP A 96 -9.99 0.31 -8.44
C TRP A 96 -8.96 0.74 -7.39
N ILE A 97 -8.63 -0.13 -6.44
CA ILE A 97 -7.59 0.14 -5.43
C ILE A 97 -6.24 0.41 -6.10
N ILE A 98 -5.85 -0.44 -7.05
CA ILE A 98 -4.60 -0.26 -7.80
C ILE A 98 -4.63 1.07 -8.56
N PHE A 99 -5.73 1.37 -9.24
CA PHE A 99 -5.90 2.63 -9.96
C PHE A 99 -5.74 3.84 -9.05
N VAL A 100 -6.39 3.84 -7.88
CA VAL A 100 -6.30 4.93 -6.89
C VAL A 100 -4.86 5.12 -6.40
N ILE A 101 -4.15 4.02 -6.11
CA ILE A 101 -2.75 4.08 -5.66
C ILE A 101 -1.86 4.67 -6.76
N LEU A 102 -2.03 4.22 -8.01
CA LEU A 102 -1.27 4.73 -9.15
C LEU A 102 -1.60 6.20 -9.45
N TYR A 103 -2.87 6.57 -9.36
CA TYR A 103 -3.33 7.95 -9.53
C TYR A 103 -2.71 8.87 -8.47
N GLU A 104 -2.71 8.48 -7.20
CA GLU A 104 -2.11 9.27 -6.11
C GLU A 104 -0.59 9.42 -6.30
N LYS A 105 0.09 8.36 -6.76
CA LYS A 105 1.51 8.45 -7.14
C LYS A 105 1.73 9.48 -8.25
N HIS A 106 0.98 9.35 -9.34
CA HIS A 106 1.12 10.24 -10.50
C HIS A 106 0.82 11.70 -10.14
N HIS A 107 -0.21 11.92 -9.30
CA HIS A 107 -0.56 13.23 -8.81
C HIS A 107 0.57 13.84 -7.95
N TRP A 108 1.18 13.04 -7.05
CA TRP A 108 2.31 13.48 -6.25
C TRP A 108 3.53 13.82 -7.14
N MET A 109 3.84 12.99 -8.13
CA MET A 109 4.94 13.24 -9.07
C MET A 109 4.75 14.51 -9.90
N ARG A 110 3.50 14.86 -10.24
CA ARG A 110 3.18 16.13 -10.91
C ARG A 110 3.41 17.34 -10.00
N GLN A 111 3.17 17.22 -8.71
CA GLN A 111 3.44 18.28 -7.74
C GLN A 111 4.92 18.44 -7.43
N HIS A 112 5.71 17.37 -7.57
CA HIS A 112 7.14 17.31 -7.30
C HIS A 112 7.90 16.85 -8.56
N PRO A 113 7.99 17.69 -9.61
CA PRO A 113 8.60 17.28 -10.89
C PRO A 113 10.09 16.96 -10.76
N GLN A 114 10.76 17.59 -9.79
CA GLN A 114 12.18 17.38 -9.50
C GLN A 114 12.39 16.41 -8.34
N HIS A 115 11.77 15.23 -8.41
CA HIS A 115 11.91 14.22 -7.36
C HIS A 115 13.06 13.25 -7.64
N SER A 116 13.54 12.63 -6.55
CA SER A 116 14.53 11.57 -6.54
C SER A 116 13.91 10.29 -5.98
N ARG A 117 14.56 9.16 -6.17
CA ARG A 117 14.12 7.88 -5.65
C ARG A 117 15.07 7.38 -4.57
N LEU A 118 14.52 6.94 -3.43
CA LEU A 118 15.24 6.25 -2.37
C LEU A 118 14.85 4.78 -2.38
N ILE A 119 15.81 3.88 -2.54
CA ILE A 119 15.61 2.43 -2.51
C ILE A 119 16.30 1.88 -1.26
N PHE A 120 15.57 1.10 -0.46
CA PHE A 120 16.08 0.53 0.77
C PHE A 120 16.54 -0.90 0.55
N HIS A 121 17.78 -1.19 0.94
CA HIS A 121 18.32 -2.52 0.93
C HIS A 121 18.21 -3.13 2.31
N HIS A 122 17.43 -4.23 2.39
CA HIS A 122 17.26 -5.01 3.60
C HIS A 122 18.19 -6.21 3.58
N GLU A 123 18.86 -6.45 4.69
CA GLU A 123 19.70 -7.64 4.83
C GLU A 123 18.86 -8.81 5.32
N ASN A 124 18.82 -9.89 4.53
CA ASN A 124 18.09 -11.09 4.85
C ASN A 124 19.02 -12.10 5.53
N HIS A 125 18.90 -12.26 6.82
CA HIS A 125 19.53 -13.36 7.56
C HIS A 125 18.58 -14.58 7.62
N ILE A 126 19.12 -15.75 7.98
CA ILE A 126 18.34 -17.01 8.01
C ILE A 126 17.12 -16.89 8.95
N LYS A 127 17.27 -16.32 10.13
CA LYS A 127 16.22 -16.21 11.16
C LYS A 127 15.53 -14.84 11.20
N ASP A 128 16.25 -13.80 10.84
CA ASP A 128 15.80 -12.42 11.00
C ASP A 128 16.01 -11.61 9.72
N ILE A 129 15.24 -10.55 9.59
CA ILE A 129 15.43 -9.53 8.56
C ILE A 129 15.92 -8.28 9.26
N GLN A 130 17.06 -7.77 8.85
CA GLN A 130 17.46 -6.42 9.22
C GLN A 130 16.86 -5.43 8.23
N GLY A 131 15.95 -4.60 8.72
CA GLY A 131 15.22 -3.63 7.94
C GLY A 131 15.62 -2.19 8.28
N ILE A 132 15.42 -1.31 7.31
CA ILE A 132 15.55 0.13 7.45
C ILE A 132 14.18 0.75 7.25
N SER A 133 13.82 1.69 8.11
CA SER A 133 12.57 2.45 8.02
C SER A 133 12.88 3.93 8.08
N LEU A 134 12.25 4.72 7.22
CA LEU A 134 12.27 6.17 7.29
C LEU A 134 11.13 6.63 8.20
N ILE A 135 11.46 7.24 9.33
CA ILE A 135 10.49 7.72 10.32
C ILE A 135 9.96 9.09 9.91
N SER A 136 10.88 10.02 9.63
CA SER A 136 10.50 11.38 9.27
C SER A 136 11.48 12.02 8.29
N VAL A 137 10.99 13.00 7.55
CA VAL A 137 11.75 13.90 6.69
C VAL A 137 11.45 15.32 7.17
N ASP A 138 12.48 16.08 7.51
CA ASP A 138 12.39 17.44 8.04
C ASP A 138 11.45 17.57 9.26
N GLY A 139 11.41 16.53 10.10
CA GLY A 139 10.55 16.45 11.27
C GLY A 139 9.10 16.03 10.97
N VAL A 140 8.70 15.92 9.71
CA VAL A 140 7.38 15.44 9.30
C VAL A 140 7.42 13.93 9.09
N LYS A 141 6.39 13.22 9.55
CA LYS A 141 6.30 11.76 9.40
C LYS A 141 6.41 11.35 7.92
N ALA A 142 7.29 10.39 7.65
CA ALA A 142 7.50 9.88 6.30
C ALA A 142 6.24 9.24 5.71
N GLY A 143 6.10 9.34 4.39
CA GLY A 143 5.03 8.68 3.62
C GLY A 143 4.15 9.62 2.80
N ARG A 144 4.09 10.92 3.16
CA ARG A 144 3.42 11.97 2.39
C ARG A 144 4.01 13.35 2.66
N GLY A 145 3.70 14.31 1.81
CA GLY A 145 4.31 15.65 1.82
C GLY A 145 5.54 15.65 0.91
N VAL A 146 6.69 16.01 1.45
CA VAL A 146 7.98 16.03 0.72
C VAL A 146 8.48 14.64 0.29
N CYS A 147 7.89 13.57 0.83
CA CYS A 147 8.21 12.21 0.40
C CYS A 147 6.96 11.34 0.28
N LEU A 148 6.93 10.47 -0.73
CA LEU A 148 5.86 9.50 -0.98
C LEU A 148 6.40 8.09 -0.80
N SER A 149 5.75 7.29 0.04
CA SER A 149 6.05 5.86 0.18
C SER A 149 5.70 5.10 -1.09
N TRP A 150 6.63 4.26 -1.55
CA TRP A 150 6.45 3.41 -2.72
C TRP A 150 7.15 2.06 -2.51
N ILE A 151 6.89 1.10 -3.40
CA ILE A 151 7.47 -0.24 -3.33
C ILE A 151 8.99 -0.15 -3.13
N ASN A 152 9.50 -0.79 -2.08
CA ASN A 152 10.90 -0.87 -1.64
C ASN A 152 11.61 0.46 -1.34
N GLY A 153 10.87 1.56 -1.15
CA GLY A 153 11.50 2.84 -0.84
C GLY A 153 10.55 4.03 -0.83
N TYR A 154 11.09 5.18 -1.19
CA TYR A 154 10.36 6.44 -1.23
C TYR A 154 10.73 7.23 -2.47
N TYR A 155 9.79 8.03 -2.96
CA TYR A 155 10.10 9.21 -3.76
C TYR A 155 10.26 10.38 -2.81
N ILE A 156 11.27 11.21 -3.03
CA ILE A 156 11.58 12.40 -2.22
C ILE A 156 11.79 13.59 -3.14
N ASP A 157 11.35 14.75 -2.71
CA ASP A 157 11.63 15.98 -3.47
C ASP A 157 13.12 16.27 -3.54
N ALA A 158 13.56 16.93 -4.61
CA ALA A 158 14.96 17.28 -4.79
C ALA A 158 15.28 18.53 -3.98
N ASP A 159 15.95 18.35 -2.89
CA ASP A 159 16.54 19.41 -2.05
C ASP A 159 17.40 18.78 -0.95
N SER A 160 17.82 19.58 0.01
CA SER A 160 18.54 19.13 1.20
C SER A 160 17.53 18.80 2.30
N HIS A 161 17.45 17.52 2.67
CA HIS A 161 16.50 17.01 3.68
C HIS A 161 17.21 16.38 4.86
N ALA A 162 16.63 16.58 6.05
CA ALA A 162 17.02 15.91 7.27
C ALA A 162 16.16 14.65 7.48
N LEU A 163 16.75 13.49 7.26
CA LEU A 163 16.10 12.18 7.29
C LEU A 163 16.34 11.52 8.65
N LEU A 164 15.29 11.06 9.32
CA LEU A 164 15.38 10.24 10.53
C LEU A 164 15.09 8.79 10.16
N PHE A 165 16.09 7.95 10.24
CA PHE A 165 15.99 6.53 9.99
C PHE A 165 15.94 5.73 11.29
N GLU A 166 15.28 4.59 11.22
CA GLU A 166 15.28 3.55 12.23
C GLU A 166 15.77 2.26 11.59
N VAL A 167 16.76 1.64 12.20
CA VAL A 167 17.21 0.30 11.84
C VAL A 167 16.66 -0.69 12.85
N TYR A 168 16.07 -1.76 12.36
CA TYR A 168 15.40 -2.77 13.20
C TYR A 168 15.70 -4.19 12.71
N THR A 169 15.57 -5.15 13.62
CA THR A 169 15.48 -6.56 13.27
C THR A 169 14.05 -7.05 13.45
N SER A 170 13.60 -7.91 12.55
CA SER A 170 12.29 -8.56 12.61
C SER A 170 12.43 -10.06 12.40
N SER A 171 11.85 -10.85 13.31
CA SER A 171 11.88 -12.31 13.20
C SER A 171 10.95 -12.78 12.08
N LYS A 172 11.42 -13.70 11.22
CA LYS A 172 10.64 -14.30 10.14
C LYS A 172 9.60 -15.31 10.64
N PHE A 173 9.85 -15.94 11.79
CA PHE A 173 9.08 -17.09 12.28
C PHE A 173 8.07 -16.78 13.38
N ARG A 174 8.02 -15.55 13.88
CA ARG A 174 7.06 -15.14 14.91
C ARG A 174 5.91 -14.31 14.32
N GLN A 175 4.70 -14.67 14.67
CA GLN A 175 3.50 -13.88 14.35
C GLN A 175 2.80 -13.46 15.65
N PRO A 176 2.60 -12.14 15.88
CA PRO A 176 3.07 -11.02 15.04
C PRO A 176 4.60 -10.88 15.06
N PRO A 177 5.22 -10.36 14.00
CA PRO A 177 6.67 -10.20 13.94
C PRO A 177 7.13 -9.23 15.02
N ILE A 178 7.98 -9.71 15.92
CA ILE A 178 8.59 -8.85 16.95
C ILE A 178 9.63 -7.99 16.25
N ARG A 179 9.41 -6.69 16.32
CA ARG A 179 10.33 -5.69 15.80
C ARG A 179 11.20 -5.16 16.94
N ASN A 180 12.49 -5.41 16.86
CA ASN A 180 13.48 -4.86 17.79
C ASN A 180 14.24 -3.74 17.10
N VAL A 181 14.13 -2.52 17.62
CA VAL A 181 14.87 -1.36 17.15
C VAL A 181 16.31 -1.49 17.61
N LEU A 182 17.25 -1.46 16.67
CA LEU A 182 18.68 -1.50 16.95
C LEU A 182 19.21 -0.10 17.27
N PHE A 183 18.92 0.85 16.38
CA PHE A 183 19.28 2.26 16.57
C PHE A 183 18.46 3.17 15.66
N THR A 184 18.46 4.46 16.00
CA THR A 184 17.92 5.52 15.16
C THR A 184 19.03 6.48 14.76
N LYS A 185 18.99 7.00 13.55
CA LYS A 185 20.01 7.94 13.06
C LYS A 185 19.40 9.02 12.20
N LYS A 186 19.78 10.28 12.51
CA LYS A 186 19.48 11.44 11.67
C LYS A 186 20.62 11.65 10.67
N VAL A 187 20.26 11.76 9.39
CA VAL A 187 21.20 11.99 8.28
C VAL A 187 20.67 13.15 7.44
N THR A 188 21.50 14.16 7.21
CA THR A 188 21.17 15.24 6.27
C THR A 188 21.83 14.93 4.93
N LYS A 189 21.04 14.94 3.86
CA LYS A 189 21.51 14.64 2.50
C LYS A 189 20.83 15.56 1.51
N ARG A 190 21.59 16.05 0.53
CA ARG A 190 21.07 16.73 -0.64
C ARG A 190 20.74 15.71 -1.72
N PHE A 191 19.55 15.80 -2.29
CA PHE A 191 19.06 14.97 -3.38
C PHE A 191 19.04 15.78 -4.67
N PHE A 192 19.51 15.16 -5.75
CA PHE A 192 19.51 15.78 -7.08
C PHE A 192 18.37 15.22 -7.92
N PRO A 193 17.70 16.06 -8.74
CA PRO A 193 16.56 15.65 -9.54
C PRO A 193 16.83 14.42 -10.41
N GLY A 194 15.85 13.49 -10.43
CA GLY A 194 15.89 12.30 -11.28
C GLY A 194 16.90 11.23 -10.87
N LYS A 195 17.62 11.42 -9.76
CA LYS A 195 18.61 10.46 -9.29
C LYS A 195 17.99 9.38 -8.39
N THR A 196 18.58 8.20 -8.42
CA THR A 196 18.26 7.10 -7.52
C THR A 196 19.35 6.99 -6.46
N TYR A 197 18.93 6.82 -5.21
CA TYR A 197 19.81 6.66 -4.06
C TYR A 197 19.52 5.34 -3.37
N HIS A 198 20.57 4.59 -3.07
CA HIS A 198 20.52 3.34 -2.35
C HIS A 198 20.84 3.57 -0.87
N VAL A 199 19.92 3.16 0.00
CA VAL A 199 20.08 3.27 1.46
C VAL A 199 20.39 1.88 2.00
N SER A 200 21.52 1.75 2.65
CA SER A 200 21.99 0.50 3.26
C SER A 200 22.57 0.74 4.64
N VAL A 201 22.68 -0.32 5.44
CA VAL A 201 23.38 -0.29 6.73
C VAL A 201 24.77 -0.89 6.52
N LYS A 202 25.81 -0.13 6.81
CA LYS A 202 27.19 -0.60 6.79
C LYS A 202 27.83 -0.29 8.14
N ARG A 203 28.31 -1.31 8.87
CA ARG A 203 29.01 -1.17 10.16
C ARG A 203 28.25 -0.27 11.17
N ASN A 204 26.97 -0.57 11.40
CA ASN A 204 26.07 0.21 12.28
C ASN A 204 25.89 1.69 11.86
N THR A 205 26.09 1.98 10.60
CA THR A 205 25.92 3.33 10.04
C THR A 205 25.04 3.26 8.81
N ILE A 206 24.16 4.24 8.64
CA ILE A 206 23.35 4.39 7.44
C ILE A 206 24.18 5.08 6.38
N VAL A 207 24.26 4.45 5.22
CA VAL A 207 24.96 4.95 4.04
C VAL A 207 23.95 5.19 2.93
N ILE A 208 24.02 6.37 2.32
CA ILE A 208 23.17 6.77 1.19
C ILE A 208 24.10 7.00 0.00
N GLU A 209 24.11 6.05 -0.92
CA GLU A 209 24.92 6.06 -2.14
C GLU A 209 24.07 6.45 -3.35
N GLU A 210 24.56 7.30 -4.22
CA GLU A 210 23.93 7.61 -5.51
C GLU A 210 24.18 6.45 -6.47
N GLU A 211 23.16 6.04 -7.24
CA GLU A 211 23.32 5.04 -8.30
C GLU A 211 24.24 5.61 -9.39
N SER A 212 25.42 5.00 -9.52
CA SER A 212 26.34 5.32 -10.59
C SER A 212 25.95 4.54 -11.83
N TYR A 213 25.50 5.21 -12.88
CA TYR A 213 25.38 4.57 -14.20
C TYR A 213 26.79 4.22 -14.69
N LYS A 214 27.07 2.91 -14.76
CA LYS A 214 28.22 2.39 -15.49
C LYS A 214 27.92 2.31 -16.97
#